data_de3e09d54eae106f9fe396d52d382c87
#
_entry.id   de3e09d54eae106f9fe396d52d382c87
#
_cell.length_a   1.000
_cell.length_b   1.000
_cell.length_c   1.000
_cell.angle_alpha   90.00
_cell.angle_beta   90.00
_cell.angle_gamma   90.00
#
_symmetry.space_group_name_H-M   'P 1'
#
loop_
_entity.id
_entity.type
_entity.pdbx_description
1 polymer ?
#
loop_
_entity_poly.entity_id
_entity_poly.type
_entity_poly.pdbx_seq_one_letter_code
_entity_poly.pdbx_strand_id
1 'polypeptide(L)'
;MKVSLNGYGENVVTLEAEDDVKVGSPVKMTGNGKVGLCTAKEAFCGIAVGVRDGYAAVQMQGFYGNLPYSGSGVQVGYVKLGATGARAEAAESGRACLVVAVDTAASTCGIIL
;
A
#
# COMPACT_ATOMS: atom_id res chain seq x y z
N MET A 1 9.57 -16.15 -3.07
CA MET A 1 9.40 -16.41 -1.63
C MET A 1 8.80 -17.80 -1.45
N LYS A 2 9.34 -18.59 -0.54
CA LYS A 2 8.91 -19.99 -0.35
C LYS A 2 7.77 -20.15 0.66
N VAL A 3 7.44 -19.11 1.38
CA VAL A 3 6.40 -19.11 2.41
C VAL A 3 5.23 -18.28 1.90
N SER A 4 4.01 -18.79 2.11
CA SER A 4 2.81 -18.05 1.77
C SER A 4 2.29 -17.33 3.03
N LEU A 5 2.06 -16.03 2.90
CA LEU A 5 1.48 -15.20 3.96
C LEU A 5 0.09 -14.70 3.57
N ASN A 6 -0.49 -15.25 2.51
CA ASN A 6 -1.82 -14.84 2.05
C ASN A 6 -2.84 -15.08 3.17
N GLY A 7 -3.63 -14.07 3.44
CA GLY A 7 -4.63 -14.11 4.50
C GLY A 7 -4.10 -13.83 5.90
N TYR A 8 -2.79 -13.68 6.07
CA TYR A 8 -2.22 -13.42 7.39
C TYR A 8 -2.67 -12.06 7.93
N GLY A 9 -3.48 -12.05 8.97
CA GLY A 9 -3.89 -10.84 9.68
C GLY A 9 -4.60 -9.81 8.81
N GLU A 10 -5.15 -10.18 7.66
CA GLU A 10 -5.77 -9.25 6.76
C GLU A 10 -7.06 -8.67 7.34
N ASN A 11 -7.12 -7.35 7.42
CA ASN A 11 -8.30 -6.61 7.80
C ASN A 11 -8.64 -5.64 6.68
N VAL A 12 -9.85 -5.74 6.16
CA VAL A 12 -10.31 -4.94 5.03
C VAL A 12 -11.55 -4.16 5.47
N VAL A 13 -11.56 -2.86 5.16
CA VAL A 13 -12.71 -2.00 5.39
C VAL A 13 -13.16 -1.38 4.08
N THR A 14 -14.44 -1.05 3.97
CA THR A 14 -14.99 -0.39 2.79
C THR A 14 -15.15 1.10 3.08
N LEU A 15 -14.54 1.93 2.24
CA LEU A 15 -14.58 3.38 2.38
C LEU A 15 -14.95 4.00 1.04
N GLU A 16 -15.48 5.22 1.05
CA GLU A 16 -15.64 5.98 -0.19
C GLU A 16 -14.28 6.21 -0.82
N ALA A 17 -14.26 6.29 -2.14
CA ALA A 17 -13.01 6.48 -2.88
C ALA A 17 -13.12 7.63 -3.86
N GLU A 18 -12.03 8.39 -3.98
CA GLU A 18 -11.87 9.36 -5.07
C GLU A 18 -11.84 8.62 -6.41
N ASP A 19 -12.17 9.33 -7.48
CA ASP A 19 -12.31 8.72 -8.81
C ASP A 19 -11.01 8.10 -9.35
N ASP A 20 -9.87 8.55 -8.88
CA ASP A 20 -8.55 8.10 -9.36
C ASP A 20 -8.01 6.87 -8.62
N VAL A 21 -8.71 6.39 -7.60
CA VAL A 21 -8.28 5.20 -6.85
C VAL A 21 -8.48 3.94 -7.72
N LYS A 22 -7.42 3.16 -7.85
CA LYS A 22 -7.42 1.89 -8.59
C LYS A 22 -7.03 0.74 -7.68
N VAL A 23 -7.40 -0.47 -8.05
CA VAL A 23 -6.96 -1.67 -7.34
C VAL A 23 -5.43 -1.71 -7.32
N GLY A 24 -4.86 -1.95 -6.15
CA GLY A 24 -3.42 -1.96 -5.92
C GLY A 24 -2.82 -0.63 -5.52
N SER A 25 -3.62 0.44 -5.46
CA SER A 25 -3.12 1.76 -5.06
C SER A 25 -3.01 1.90 -3.55
N PRO A 26 -1.87 2.37 -3.04
CA PRO A 26 -1.82 2.88 -1.67
C PRO A 26 -2.72 4.11 -1.56
N VAL A 27 -3.47 4.22 -0.48
CA VAL A 27 -4.43 5.31 -0.29
C VAL A 27 -4.27 5.96 1.07
N LYS A 28 -4.72 7.20 1.18
CA LYS A 28 -4.78 7.95 2.43
C LYS A 28 -6.19 8.47 2.65
N MET A 29 -6.51 8.86 3.87
CA MET A 29 -7.77 9.52 4.16
C MET A 29 -7.77 10.92 3.55
N THR A 30 -8.80 11.24 2.77
CA THR A 30 -8.97 12.56 2.15
C THR A 30 -10.19 13.31 2.68
N GLY A 31 -11.03 12.62 3.44
CA GLY A 31 -12.20 13.19 4.07
C GLY A 31 -12.81 12.18 5.03
N ASN A 32 -13.95 12.51 5.60
CA ASN A 32 -14.64 11.59 6.51
C ASN A 32 -15.08 10.33 5.76
N GLY A 33 -14.50 9.18 6.12
CA GLY A 33 -14.84 7.91 5.50
C GLY A 33 -14.42 7.79 4.04
N LYS A 34 -13.50 8.63 3.57
CA LYS A 34 -13.13 8.72 2.16
C LYS A 34 -11.61 8.64 1.98
N VAL A 35 -11.19 7.90 0.97
CA VAL A 35 -9.76 7.72 0.65
C VAL A 35 -9.44 8.21 -0.76
N GLY A 36 -8.20 8.55 -0.98
CA GLY A 36 -7.68 8.95 -2.28
C GLY A 36 -6.20 8.59 -2.39
N LEU A 37 -5.63 8.84 -3.56
CA LEU A 37 -4.23 8.59 -3.80
C LEU A 37 -3.34 9.51 -2.96
N CYS A 38 -2.17 9.00 -2.59
CA CYS A 38 -1.14 9.81 -1.95
C CYS A 38 -0.38 10.63 -2.99
N THR A 39 0.17 11.74 -2.54
CA THR A 39 1.10 12.56 -3.32
C THR A 39 2.33 12.85 -2.47
N ALA A 40 3.45 13.18 -3.10
CA ALA A 40 4.66 13.65 -2.42
C ALA A 40 5.14 12.70 -1.30
N LYS A 41 5.10 11.41 -1.54
CA LYS A 41 5.59 10.36 -0.61
C LYS A 41 4.87 10.39 0.74
N GLU A 42 3.58 10.65 0.72
CA GLU A 42 2.78 10.67 1.94
C GLU A 42 2.57 9.28 2.52
N ALA A 43 2.39 9.21 3.83
CA ALA A 43 2.07 7.96 4.50
C ALA A 43 0.67 7.48 4.07
N PHE A 44 0.58 6.25 3.58
CA PHE A 44 -0.70 5.67 3.22
C PHE A 44 -1.29 4.90 4.40
N CYS A 45 -2.62 4.82 4.47
CA CYS A 45 -3.29 4.10 5.55
C CYS A 45 -3.54 2.64 5.20
N GLY A 46 -3.59 2.32 3.92
CA GLY A 46 -3.84 0.97 3.45
C GLY A 46 -3.73 0.91 1.94
N ILE A 47 -4.11 -0.23 1.39
CA ILE A 47 -4.02 -0.48 -0.05
C ILE A 47 -5.40 -0.87 -0.56
N ALA A 48 -5.84 -0.23 -1.64
CA ALA A 48 -7.12 -0.56 -2.25
C ALA A 48 -7.02 -1.94 -2.91
N VAL A 49 -7.76 -2.91 -2.41
CA VAL A 49 -7.77 -4.28 -2.95
C VAL A 49 -9.02 -4.56 -3.79
N GLY A 50 -9.98 -3.65 -3.80
CA GLY A 50 -11.13 -3.69 -4.66
C GLY A 50 -11.71 -2.29 -4.80
N VAL A 51 -12.22 -1.96 -5.98
CA VAL A 51 -12.84 -0.65 -6.23
C VAL A 51 -14.12 -0.89 -7.00
N ARG A 52 -15.24 -0.34 -6.52
CA ARG A 52 -16.53 -0.51 -7.16
C ARG A 52 -17.49 0.59 -6.76
N ASP A 53 -18.16 1.19 -7.75
CA ASP A 53 -19.23 2.16 -7.55
C ASP A 53 -18.92 3.31 -6.59
N GLY A 54 -17.69 3.85 -6.70
CA GLY A 54 -17.26 4.95 -5.86
C GLY A 54 -16.82 4.54 -4.46
N TYR A 55 -16.64 3.24 -4.22
CA TYR A 55 -16.16 2.70 -2.94
C TYR A 55 -14.94 1.84 -3.18
N ALA A 56 -14.06 1.80 -2.19
CA ALA A 56 -12.88 0.94 -2.21
C ALA A 56 -12.89 0.02 -0.99
N ALA A 57 -12.55 -1.24 -1.23
CA ALA A 57 -12.17 -2.15 -0.16
C ALA A 57 -10.70 -1.90 0.12
N VAL A 58 -10.37 -1.43 1.32
CA VAL A 58 -9.01 -1.02 1.69
C VAL A 58 -8.47 -2.00 2.71
N GLN A 59 -7.36 -2.64 2.37
CA GLN A 59 -6.65 -3.51 3.30
C GLN A 59 -5.83 -2.65 4.24
N MET A 60 -6.18 -2.70 5.51
CA MET A 60 -5.59 -1.86 6.55
C MET A 60 -4.44 -2.57 7.27
N GLN A 61 -4.46 -3.88 7.31
CA GLN A 61 -3.48 -4.71 8.03
C GLN A 61 -3.20 -5.99 7.25
N GLY A 62 -2.09 -6.65 7.60
CA GLY A 62 -1.74 -7.94 7.06
C GLY A 62 -0.81 -7.84 5.86
N PHE A 63 -0.64 -8.97 5.18
CA PHE A 63 0.31 -9.08 4.08
C PHE A 63 -0.28 -8.57 2.76
N TYR A 64 0.47 -7.73 2.06
CA TYR A 64 0.17 -7.36 0.68
C TYR A 64 1.39 -7.65 -0.19
N GLY A 65 1.23 -8.50 -1.21
CA GLY A 65 2.35 -9.12 -1.92
C GLY A 65 2.89 -8.41 -3.15
N ASN A 66 2.15 -7.49 -3.73
CA ASN A 66 2.52 -6.93 -5.04
C ASN A 66 2.48 -5.41 -5.06
N LEU A 67 3.06 -4.78 -4.05
CA LEU A 67 3.11 -3.33 -3.98
C LEU A 67 4.18 -2.80 -4.93
N PRO A 68 3.80 -2.03 -5.97
CA PRO A 68 4.80 -1.40 -6.83
C PRO A 68 5.61 -0.38 -6.03
N TYR A 69 6.90 -0.32 -6.30
CA TYR A 69 7.75 0.67 -5.65
C TYR A 69 8.69 1.32 -6.66
N SER A 70 9.25 2.46 -6.28
CA SER A 70 10.30 3.14 -7.02
C SER A 70 11.40 3.58 -6.06
N GLY A 71 12.54 3.97 -6.63
CA GLY A 71 13.69 4.41 -5.84
C GLY A 71 14.53 3.27 -5.32
N SER A 72 15.53 3.59 -4.52
CA SER A 72 16.57 2.64 -4.10
C SER A 72 16.54 2.26 -2.61
N GLY A 73 15.63 2.82 -1.83
CA GLY A 73 15.60 2.61 -0.38
C GLY A 73 14.74 1.46 0.09
N VAL A 74 14.06 0.76 -0.80
CA VAL A 74 13.16 -0.34 -0.44
C VAL A 74 13.97 -1.62 -0.33
N GLN A 75 14.02 -2.18 0.87
CA GLN A 75 14.79 -3.40 1.16
C GLN A 75 14.09 -4.19 2.26
N VAL A 76 14.46 -5.45 2.40
CA VAL A 76 13.91 -6.34 3.43
C VAL A 76 14.18 -5.76 4.82
N GLY A 77 13.17 -5.83 5.68
CA GLY A 77 13.21 -5.29 7.03
C GLY A 77 12.22 -4.16 7.20
N TYR A 78 12.32 -3.42 8.30
CA TYR A 78 11.44 -2.29 8.53
C TYR A 78 11.90 -1.08 7.73
N VAL A 79 11.01 -0.56 6.93
CA VAL A 79 11.26 0.61 6.08
C VAL A 79 10.07 1.57 6.21
N LYS A 80 10.34 2.86 6.33
CA LYS A 80 9.27 3.86 6.24
C LYS A 80 8.93 4.06 4.77
N LEU A 81 7.70 3.75 4.41
CA LEU A 81 7.21 3.84 3.04
C LEU A 81 6.15 4.92 2.93
N GLY A 82 6.36 5.81 2.00
CA GLY A 82 5.34 6.76 1.55
C GLY A 82 4.90 6.36 0.14
N ALA A 83 3.88 7.03 -0.36
CA ALA A 83 3.39 6.75 -1.70
C ALA A 83 3.23 8.02 -2.51
N THR A 84 3.44 7.87 -3.81
CA THR A 84 3.14 8.90 -4.79
C THR A 84 2.36 8.19 -5.90
N GLY A 85 1.06 8.47 -5.99
CA GLY A 85 0.18 7.74 -6.90
C GLY A 85 0.13 6.27 -6.54
N ALA A 86 0.39 5.39 -7.50
CA ALA A 86 0.28 3.95 -7.32
C ALA A 86 1.56 3.28 -6.81
N ARG A 87 2.62 4.05 -6.55
CA ARG A 87 3.92 3.50 -6.17
C ARG A 87 4.34 3.94 -4.79
N ALA A 88 4.96 3.02 -4.06
CA ALA A 88 5.58 3.31 -2.78
C ALA A 88 7.04 3.70 -2.97
N GLU A 89 7.57 4.46 -2.04
CA GLU A 89 8.97 4.85 -1.98
C GLU A 89 9.42 4.91 -0.53
N ALA A 90 10.70 4.64 -0.28
CA ALA A 90 11.27 4.88 1.02
C ALA A 90 11.26 6.39 1.30
N ALA A 91 10.67 6.81 2.40
CA ALA A 91 10.52 8.22 2.72
C ALA A 91 10.40 8.44 4.23
N GLU A 92 11.03 9.48 4.75
CA GLU A 92 10.93 9.84 6.16
C GLU A 92 9.50 10.18 6.57
N SER A 93 8.71 10.72 5.64
CA SER A 93 7.30 11.05 5.87
C SER A 93 6.36 9.85 5.80
N GLY A 94 6.90 8.66 5.49
CA GLY A 94 6.10 7.45 5.33
C GLY A 94 5.74 6.77 6.63
N ARG A 95 5.05 5.65 6.51
CA ARG A 95 4.73 4.78 7.64
C ARG A 95 5.69 3.60 7.67
N ALA A 96 6.01 3.12 8.88
CA ALA A 96 6.87 1.94 9.03
C ALA A 96 6.10 0.69 8.61
N CYS A 97 6.66 -0.05 7.67
CA CYS A 97 6.14 -1.34 7.22
C CYS A 97 7.25 -2.37 7.29
N LEU A 98 6.89 -3.62 7.53
CA LEU A 98 7.85 -4.71 7.42
C LEU A 98 7.87 -5.19 5.97
N VAL A 99 8.98 -4.97 5.29
CA VAL A 99 9.18 -5.48 3.92
C VAL A 99 9.71 -6.89 4.03
N VAL A 100 8.95 -7.87 3.54
CA VAL A 100 9.31 -9.29 3.68
C VAL A 100 9.98 -9.85 2.43
N ALA A 101 9.76 -9.22 1.27
CA ALA A 101 10.38 -9.64 0.02
C ALA A 101 10.44 -8.46 -0.95
N VAL A 102 11.47 -8.43 -1.78
CA VAL A 102 11.65 -7.41 -2.83
C VAL A 102 11.95 -8.11 -4.13
N ASP A 103 11.20 -7.78 -5.18
CA ASP A 103 11.46 -8.24 -6.54
C ASP A 103 11.94 -7.05 -7.36
N THR A 104 13.24 -6.95 -7.55
CA THR A 104 13.85 -5.82 -8.25
C THR A 104 13.55 -5.85 -9.75
N ALA A 105 13.35 -7.03 -10.32
CA ALA A 105 13.04 -7.17 -11.75
C ALA A 105 11.64 -6.65 -12.07
N ALA A 106 10.68 -6.93 -11.19
CA ALA A 106 9.29 -6.46 -11.37
C ALA A 106 9.03 -5.12 -10.71
N SER A 107 9.95 -4.61 -9.89
CA SER A 107 9.78 -3.40 -9.09
C SER A 107 8.56 -3.48 -8.17
N THR A 108 8.42 -4.62 -7.50
CA THR A 108 7.37 -4.86 -6.52
C THR A 108 7.96 -5.38 -5.21
N CYS A 109 7.23 -5.19 -4.14
CA CYS A 109 7.62 -5.72 -2.83
C CYS A 109 6.42 -6.29 -2.10
N GLY A 110 6.69 -7.24 -1.22
CA GLY A 110 5.70 -7.77 -0.29
C GLY A 110 5.90 -7.12 1.07
N ILE A 111 4.83 -6.63 1.65
CA ILE A 111 4.88 -5.92 2.93
C ILE A 111 3.83 -6.44 3.90
N ILE A 112 4.09 -6.22 5.17
CA ILE A 112 3.07 -6.36 6.21
C ILE A 112 2.73 -4.95 6.70
N LEU A 113 1.46 -4.62 6.54
CA LEU A 113 0.92 -3.32 6.92
C LEU A 113 0.77 -3.18 8.45
#